data_9b043b40cfb810412c6d9ffcd2ba3251
#
_entry.id   9b043b40cfb810412c6d9ffcd2ba3251
#
_cell.length_a   1.000
_cell.length_b   1.000
_cell.length_c   1.000
_cell.angle_alpha   90.00
_cell.angle_beta   90.00
_cell.angle_gamma   90.00
#
_symmetry.space_group_name_H-M   'P 1'
#
loop_
_entity.id
_entity.type
_entity.pdbx_description
1 polymer ?
#
loop_
_entity_poly.entity_id
_entity_poly.type
_entity_poly.pdbx_seq_one_letter_code
_entity_poly.pdbx_strand_id
1 'polypeptide(L)'
;MMFASKLIKGTAAMALLFSALFSASAPPIAHAADANCPNGYVGLTFDDGPNPSNTTNLLNALKQAGLRATMFNLGQNAQSYPSLVQAQVAAGMWVGNHSYTHPHMTTLSSAQMSSEITRTQQAIQAATGSAPKLFRPPYGETNATLKSVEAQNGLTEVIWNVDSQDWNGASTAQIVSAAGRMQNGDVILMHDQYQTTIQALPQIAQNLKSRGLCPGMISPSTGRAVAPDGGGGGTPGTTVKVEAESMTKSGQYTGNISSPFNGVALYANNDSVKFTQNFATGTHNFSLRGASNNANMARVDLRIGGVTKGTFYYGGNSPAVYTLNNVGTGTGNQQIELIVTADNGTWDAYLDYLEIN
;
A
#
# COMPACT_ATOMS: atom_id res chain seq x y z
N MET A 1 -17.39 -92.30 5.36
CA MET A 1 -17.86 -91.42 4.29
C MET A 1 -17.49 -90.00 4.71
N MET A 2 -16.56 -89.43 3.94
CA MET A 2 -16.01 -88.09 4.14
C MET A 2 -16.94 -87.09 3.51
N PHE A 3 -17.20 -85.95 4.21
CA PHE A 3 -17.60 -84.73 3.57
C PHE A 3 -16.74 -83.56 4.13
N ALA A 4 -15.91 -83.03 3.27
CA ALA A 4 -15.08 -81.89 3.51
C ALA A 4 -15.88 -80.59 3.31
N SER A 5 -15.89 -79.71 4.32
CA SER A 5 -16.42 -78.37 4.27
C SER A 5 -15.30 -77.38 3.97
N LYS A 6 -15.41 -76.64 2.84
CA LYS A 6 -14.49 -75.58 2.43
C LYS A 6 -14.81 -74.29 3.20
N LEU A 7 -13.82 -73.78 3.90
CA LEU A 7 -13.83 -72.47 4.57
C LEU A 7 -13.47 -71.38 3.52
N ILE A 8 -14.38 -70.47 3.26
CA ILE A 8 -14.14 -69.28 2.43
C ILE A 8 -13.68 -68.15 3.36
N LYS A 9 -12.43 -67.72 3.19
CA LYS A 9 -11.89 -66.55 3.84
C LYS A 9 -12.32 -65.30 3.04
N GLY A 10 -13.24 -64.53 3.59
CA GLY A 10 -13.58 -63.18 3.08
C GLY A 10 -12.64 -62.14 3.67
N THR A 11 -11.80 -61.53 2.85
CA THR A 11 -11.00 -60.35 3.20
C THR A 11 -11.87 -59.11 3.05
N ALA A 12 -12.23 -58.47 4.17
CA ALA A 12 -12.87 -57.17 4.18
C ALA A 12 -11.84 -56.06 3.90
N ALA A 13 -11.89 -55.44 2.77
CA ALA A 13 -11.13 -54.24 2.44
C ALA A 13 -11.82 -53.03 3.08
N MET A 14 -11.21 -52.47 4.09
CA MET A 14 -11.65 -51.24 4.76
C MET A 14 -11.15 -50.03 3.95
N ALA A 15 -12.05 -49.44 3.16
CA ALA A 15 -11.78 -48.20 2.43
C ALA A 15 -11.81 -47.03 3.41
N LEU A 16 -10.65 -46.46 3.69
CA LEU A 16 -10.49 -45.18 4.40
C LEU A 16 -10.83 -44.04 3.47
N LEU A 17 -12.04 -43.48 3.62
CA LEU A 17 -12.43 -42.21 3.02
C LEU A 17 -11.70 -41.06 3.73
N PHE A 18 -10.63 -40.56 3.12
CA PHE A 18 -10.04 -39.28 3.49
C PHE A 18 -10.93 -38.16 3.01
N SER A 19 -11.78 -37.61 3.89
CA SER A 19 -12.50 -36.37 3.63
C SER A 19 -11.50 -35.21 3.72
N ALA A 20 -11.00 -34.74 2.59
CA ALA A 20 -10.24 -33.50 2.50
C ALA A 20 -11.20 -32.34 2.80
N LEU A 21 -11.13 -31.79 4.00
CA LEU A 21 -11.74 -30.51 4.34
C LEU A 21 -11.01 -29.42 3.55
N PHE A 22 -11.51 -29.08 2.38
CA PHE A 22 -11.15 -27.83 1.71
C PHE A 22 -11.73 -26.69 2.55
N SER A 23 -10.88 -26.06 3.37
CA SER A 23 -11.17 -24.75 3.92
C SER A 23 -11.19 -23.77 2.73
N ALA A 24 -12.38 -23.50 2.21
CA ALA A 24 -12.57 -22.39 1.29
C ALA A 24 -12.28 -21.11 2.07
N SER A 25 -11.09 -20.54 1.86
CA SER A 25 -10.83 -19.15 2.27
C SER A 25 -11.86 -18.30 1.56
N ALA A 26 -12.69 -17.57 2.33
CA ALA A 26 -13.59 -16.58 1.76
C ALA A 26 -12.76 -15.62 0.90
N PRO A 27 -13.21 -15.30 -0.33
CA PRO A 27 -12.51 -14.32 -1.13
C PRO A 27 -12.43 -13.00 -0.36
N PRO A 28 -11.31 -12.25 -0.45
CA PRO A 28 -11.24 -10.92 0.12
C PRO A 28 -12.42 -10.12 -0.41
N ILE A 29 -13.14 -9.47 0.49
CA ILE A 29 -14.25 -8.58 0.11
C ILE A 29 -13.62 -7.47 -0.70
N ALA A 30 -13.69 -7.56 -2.03
CA ALA A 30 -13.37 -6.46 -2.90
C ALA A 30 -14.36 -5.34 -2.58
N HIS A 31 -13.92 -4.35 -1.82
CA HIS A 31 -14.68 -3.11 -1.69
C HIS A 31 -14.63 -2.47 -3.08
N ALA A 32 -15.79 -2.45 -3.75
CA ALA A 32 -15.95 -1.71 -4.98
C ALA A 32 -15.39 -0.30 -4.74
N ALA A 33 -14.42 0.11 -5.56
CA ALA A 33 -13.98 1.49 -5.58
C ALA A 33 -15.23 2.32 -5.86
N ASP A 34 -15.61 3.17 -4.89
CA ASP A 34 -16.76 4.03 -5.06
C ASP A 34 -16.53 4.94 -6.26
N ALA A 35 -17.35 4.77 -7.30
CA ALA A 35 -17.30 5.51 -8.54
C ALA A 35 -17.56 7.02 -8.36
N ASN A 36 -17.52 7.57 -7.13
CA ASN A 36 -18.00 8.88 -6.77
C ASN A 36 -17.15 9.62 -5.73
N CYS A 37 -15.82 9.70 -5.96
CA CYS A 37 -14.93 10.56 -5.16
C CYS A 37 -14.43 11.77 -5.99
N PRO A 38 -15.32 12.58 -6.57
CA PRO A 38 -14.94 13.61 -7.57
C PRO A 38 -14.01 14.67 -6.98
N ASN A 39 -14.04 14.86 -5.67
CA ASN A 39 -13.23 15.86 -4.98
C ASN A 39 -12.05 15.25 -4.22
N GLY A 40 -11.77 13.94 -4.41
CA GLY A 40 -10.58 13.27 -3.93
C GLY A 40 -10.73 12.51 -2.63
N TYR A 41 -9.62 12.32 -1.92
CA TYR A 41 -9.52 11.40 -0.79
C TYR A 41 -8.97 12.09 0.46
N VAL A 42 -9.42 11.64 1.63
CA VAL A 42 -8.96 12.11 2.93
C VAL A 42 -8.57 10.91 3.81
N GLY A 43 -7.53 11.07 4.61
CA GLY A 43 -7.03 10.06 5.54
C GLY A 43 -7.69 10.19 6.90
N LEU A 44 -8.58 9.26 7.24
CA LEU A 44 -9.05 9.10 8.60
C LEU A 44 -8.00 8.30 9.36
N THR A 45 -7.50 8.80 10.49
CA THR A 45 -6.45 8.13 11.25
C THR A 45 -6.75 8.09 12.74
N PHE A 46 -6.38 6.97 13.38
CA PHE A 46 -6.60 6.74 14.80
C PHE A 46 -5.30 6.29 15.43
N ASP A 47 -4.84 7.00 16.44
CA ASP A 47 -3.60 6.76 17.16
C ASP A 47 -3.84 5.98 18.46
N ASP A 48 -2.76 5.49 19.08
CA ASP A 48 -2.67 4.81 20.38
C ASP A 48 -3.26 3.40 20.47
N GLY A 49 -3.88 2.91 19.42
CA GLY A 49 -4.46 1.56 19.40
C GLY A 49 -3.42 0.42 19.41
N PRO A 50 -3.89 -0.84 19.39
CA PRO A 50 -5.27 -1.22 19.65
C PRO A 50 -5.63 -1.11 21.13
N ASN A 51 -6.86 -0.70 21.42
CA ASN A 51 -7.40 -0.59 22.76
C ASN A 51 -8.45 -1.71 23.00
N PRO A 52 -8.26 -2.59 24.02
CA PRO A 52 -9.14 -3.73 24.23
C PRO A 52 -10.60 -3.34 24.55
N SER A 53 -10.84 -2.13 25.08
CA SER A 53 -12.17 -1.66 25.41
C SER A 53 -12.92 -1.06 24.22
N ASN A 54 -12.22 -0.45 23.27
CA ASN A 54 -12.84 0.42 22.27
C ASN A 54 -12.56 0.02 20.82
N THR A 55 -11.43 -0.61 20.49
CA THR A 55 -11.07 -0.91 19.09
C THR A 55 -12.16 -1.70 18.35
N THR A 56 -12.78 -2.69 19.00
CA THR A 56 -13.89 -3.44 18.38
C THR A 56 -15.09 -2.56 18.07
N ASN A 57 -15.44 -1.64 18.98
CA ASN A 57 -16.56 -0.70 18.79
C ASN A 57 -16.25 0.29 17.67
N LEU A 58 -15.02 0.80 17.61
CA LEU A 58 -14.53 1.66 16.53
C LEU A 58 -14.63 0.95 15.17
N LEU A 59 -14.13 -0.28 15.05
CA LEU A 59 -14.19 -1.05 13.80
C LEU A 59 -15.63 -1.29 13.35
N ASN A 60 -16.54 -1.59 14.26
CA ASN A 60 -17.96 -1.75 13.96
C ASN A 60 -18.59 -0.44 13.47
N ALA A 61 -18.27 0.68 14.10
CA ALA A 61 -18.80 1.99 13.72
C ALA A 61 -18.24 2.43 12.34
N LEU A 62 -16.95 2.23 12.08
CA LEU A 62 -16.35 2.48 10.76
C LEU A 62 -17.03 1.63 9.67
N LYS A 63 -17.21 0.34 9.93
CA LYS A 63 -17.89 -0.57 8.99
C LYS A 63 -19.33 -0.12 8.70
N GLN A 64 -20.11 0.23 9.74
CA GLN A 64 -21.48 0.70 9.60
C GLN A 64 -21.57 2.02 8.83
N ALA A 65 -20.60 2.90 9.03
CA ALA A 65 -20.49 4.17 8.31
C ALA A 65 -19.91 4.05 6.88
N GLY A 66 -19.44 2.85 6.48
CA GLY A 66 -18.76 2.63 5.20
C GLY A 66 -17.40 3.34 5.11
N LEU A 67 -16.75 3.54 6.25
CA LEU A 67 -15.47 4.24 6.34
C LEU A 67 -14.30 3.26 6.47
N ARG A 68 -13.17 3.62 5.87
CA ARG A 68 -11.87 2.97 6.10
C ARG A 68 -10.91 3.99 6.72
N ALA A 69 -9.94 3.51 7.49
CA ALA A 69 -9.02 4.35 8.23
C ALA A 69 -7.64 3.71 8.36
N THR A 70 -6.64 4.51 8.72
CA THR A 70 -5.30 4.02 9.11
C THR A 70 -5.19 4.04 10.63
N MET A 71 -4.80 2.90 11.20
CA MET A 71 -4.61 2.69 12.64
C MET A 71 -3.11 2.79 12.95
N PHE A 72 -2.68 3.86 13.62
CA PHE A 72 -1.31 4.00 14.10
C PHE A 72 -1.19 3.36 15.49
N ASN A 73 -0.76 2.10 15.50
CA ASN A 73 -0.74 1.28 16.70
C ASN A 73 0.56 1.45 17.50
N LEU A 74 0.43 1.50 18.82
CA LEU A 74 1.54 1.34 19.75
C LEU A 74 2.04 -0.11 19.74
N GLY A 75 3.35 -0.30 19.70
CA GLY A 75 3.94 -1.63 19.65
C GLY A 75 3.61 -2.49 20.85
N GLN A 76 3.62 -1.92 22.07
CA GLN A 76 3.23 -2.62 23.29
C GLN A 76 1.78 -3.11 23.26
N ASN A 77 0.86 -2.33 22.69
CA ASN A 77 -0.54 -2.70 22.55
C ASN A 77 -0.72 -3.76 21.45
N ALA A 78 -0.02 -3.61 20.32
CA ALA A 78 -0.03 -4.60 19.25
C ALA A 78 0.52 -5.95 19.71
N GLN A 79 1.56 -5.96 20.55
CA GLN A 79 2.14 -7.18 21.15
C GLN A 79 1.18 -7.81 22.17
N SER A 80 0.50 -7.00 22.97
CA SER A 80 -0.43 -7.49 24.01
C SER A 80 -1.76 -7.97 23.42
N TYR A 81 -2.22 -7.37 22.33
CA TYR A 81 -3.53 -7.63 21.70
C TYR A 81 -3.40 -7.91 20.18
N PRO A 82 -2.62 -8.91 19.76
CA PRO A 82 -2.39 -9.18 18.33
C PRO A 82 -3.68 -9.51 17.58
N SER A 83 -4.67 -10.12 18.24
CA SER A 83 -5.97 -10.41 17.64
C SER A 83 -6.77 -9.15 17.27
N LEU A 84 -6.57 -8.04 17.98
CA LEU A 84 -7.20 -6.76 17.63
C LEU A 84 -6.53 -6.13 16.41
N VAL A 85 -5.19 -6.24 16.28
CA VAL A 85 -4.50 -5.81 15.05
C VAL A 85 -4.94 -6.64 13.85
N GLN A 86 -5.11 -7.96 14.02
CA GLN A 86 -5.70 -8.83 12.98
C GLN A 86 -7.11 -8.40 12.61
N ALA A 87 -7.95 -8.04 13.61
CA ALA A 87 -9.30 -7.55 13.37
C ALA A 87 -9.32 -6.22 12.61
N GLN A 88 -8.37 -5.31 12.86
CA GLN A 88 -8.22 -4.07 12.10
C GLN A 88 -7.98 -4.38 10.62
N VAL A 89 -7.02 -5.27 10.31
CA VAL A 89 -6.72 -5.68 8.94
C VAL A 89 -7.89 -6.41 8.28
N ALA A 90 -8.53 -7.35 9.02
CA ALA A 90 -9.70 -8.09 8.53
C ALA A 90 -10.91 -7.17 8.25
N ALA A 91 -11.03 -6.06 8.97
CA ALA A 91 -12.03 -5.03 8.72
C ALA A 91 -11.67 -4.08 7.55
N GLY A 92 -10.54 -4.32 6.87
CA GLY A 92 -10.08 -3.53 5.74
C GLY A 92 -9.38 -2.23 6.13
N MET A 93 -8.95 -2.08 7.37
CA MET A 93 -8.16 -0.92 7.82
C MET A 93 -6.69 -1.10 7.47
N TRP A 94 -5.98 0.01 7.29
CA TRP A 94 -4.53 0.04 7.16
C TRP A 94 -3.90 0.19 8.55
N VAL A 95 -2.69 -0.34 8.71
CA VAL A 95 -1.98 -0.30 9.99
C VAL A 95 -0.65 0.42 9.82
N GLY A 96 -0.37 1.37 10.71
CA GLY A 96 0.86 2.13 10.82
C GLY A 96 1.55 1.92 12.18
N ASN A 97 2.78 2.38 12.27
CA ASN A 97 3.63 2.32 13.47
C ASN A 97 3.53 3.64 14.25
N HIS A 98 3.28 3.56 15.57
CA HIS A 98 3.20 4.72 16.46
C HIS A 98 4.20 4.66 17.63
N SER A 99 5.41 4.15 17.39
CA SER A 99 6.40 3.80 18.41
C SER A 99 5.94 2.64 19.32
N TYR A 100 6.83 2.17 20.19
CA TYR A 100 6.51 1.05 21.06
C TYR A 100 5.81 1.49 22.35
N THR A 101 6.35 2.52 23.03
CA THR A 101 5.89 3.00 24.36
C THR A 101 5.36 4.44 24.37
N HIS A 102 5.26 5.10 23.22
CA HIS A 102 4.81 6.48 23.08
C HIS A 102 5.70 7.52 23.78
N PRO A 103 7.03 7.48 23.63
CA PRO A 103 7.90 8.49 24.23
C PRO A 103 7.99 9.77 23.41
N HIS A 104 8.52 10.83 23.99
CA HIS A 104 9.00 11.99 23.22
C HIS A 104 10.22 11.56 22.39
N MET A 105 9.98 11.11 21.16
CA MET A 105 11.00 10.52 20.30
C MET A 105 12.20 11.44 20.10
N THR A 106 11.97 12.74 19.99
CA THR A 106 13.00 13.74 19.74
C THR A 106 14.00 13.93 20.89
N THR A 107 13.70 13.39 22.09
CA THR A 107 14.60 13.41 23.25
C THR A 107 15.47 12.16 23.36
N LEU A 108 15.22 11.14 22.52
CA LEU A 108 15.91 9.87 22.56
C LEU A 108 17.20 9.89 21.72
N SER A 109 18.14 8.99 22.03
CA SER A 109 19.24 8.67 21.13
C SER A 109 18.74 7.93 19.89
N SER A 110 19.49 7.97 18.78
CA SER A 110 19.14 7.27 17.54
C SER A 110 18.92 5.76 17.76
N ALA A 111 19.70 5.14 18.65
CA ALA A 111 19.54 3.72 18.99
C ALA A 111 18.22 3.45 19.73
N GLN A 112 17.80 4.34 20.63
CA GLN A 112 16.51 4.23 21.32
C GLN A 112 15.35 4.48 20.36
N MET A 113 15.44 5.51 19.49
CA MET A 113 14.46 5.75 18.42
C MET A 113 14.29 4.51 17.54
N SER A 114 15.40 3.90 17.07
CA SER A 114 15.38 2.69 16.27
C SER A 114 14.76 1.52 17.02
N SER A 115 15.03 1.36 18.32
CA SER A 115 14.42 0.32 19.16
C SER A 115 12.90 0.49 19.27
N GLU A 116 12.41 1.71 19.50
CA GLU A 116 10.98 2.00 19.56
C GLU A 116 10.27 1.65 18.25
N ILE A 117 10.87 2.01 17.12
CA ILE A 117 10.35 1.74 15.79
C ILE A 117 10.39 0.23 15.47
N THR A 118 11.55 -0.42 15.61
CA THR A 118 11.73 -1.80 15.17
C THR A 118 10.95 -2.81 16.00
N ARG A 119 10.82 -2.60 17.31
CA ARG A 119 9.97 -3.43 18.17
C ARG A 119 8.50 -3.35 17.75
N THR A 120 8.03 -2.18 17.38
CA THR A 120 6.66 -1.99 16.87
C THR A 120 6.47 -2.65 15.51
N GLN A 121 7.44 -2.51 14.59
CA GLN A 121 7.43 -3.22 13.30
C GLN A 121 7.31 -4.73 13.50
N GLN A 122 8.10 -5.29 14.42
CA GLN A 122 8.08 -6.72 14.73
C GLN A 122 6.74 -7.17 15.33
N ALA A 123 6.17 -6.39 16.28
CA ALA A 123 4.89 -6.72 16.90
C ALA A 123 3.74 -6.72 15.88
N ILE A 124 3.67 -5.70 15.02
CA ILE A 124 2.65 -5.61 13.97
C ILE A 124 2.86 -6.68 12.91
N GLN A 125 4.10 -6.92 12.48
CA GLN A 125 4.41 -7.97 11.50
C GLN A 125 4.06 -9.37 12.03
N ALA A 126 4.33 -9.65 13.31
CA ALA A 126 3.94 -10.92 13.93
C ALA A 126 2.42 -11.13 13.94
N ALA A 127 1.63 -10.05 14.11
CA ALA A 127 0.17 -10.11 14.10
C ALA A 127 -0.42 -10.20 12.69
N THR A 128 0.17 -9.55 11.69
CA THR A 128 -0.46 -9.32 10.37
C THR A 128 0.26 -10.02 9.21
N GLY A 129 1.46 -10.52 9.41
CA GLY A 129 2.34 -11.05 8.36
C GLY A 129 3.13 -9.97 7.60
N SER A 130 2.86 -8.67 7.83
CA SER A 130 3.52 -7.56 7.13
C SER A 130 3.92 -6.44 8.07
N ALA A 131 5.12 -5.90 7.91
CA ALA A 131 5.55 -4.71 8.62
C ALA A 131 4.91 -3.45 8.00
N PRO A 132 4.46 -2.47 8.81
CA PRO A 132 3.93 -1.21 8.31
C PRO A 132 4.98 -0.41 7.53
N LYS A 133 4.50 0.45 6.63
CA LYS A 133 5.33 1.38 5.85
C LYS A 133 5.19 2.83 6.30
N LEU A 134 4.26 3.08 7.22
CA LEU A 134 3.95 4.40 7.75
C LEU A 134 4.36 4.48 9.21
N PHE A 135 4.90 5.62 9.60
CA PHE A 135 5.20 5.94 10.98
C PHE A 135 4.60 7.29 11.34
N ARG A 136 3.94 7.36 12.47
CA ARG A 136 3.54 8.64 13.07
C ARG A 136 4.31 8.83 14.37
N PRO A 137 5.12 9.91 14.48
CA PRO A 137 5.81 10.18 15.73
C PRO A 137 4.80 10.58 16.82
N PRO A 138 4.94 10.06 18.06
CA PRO A 138 4.22 10.53 19.22
C PRO A 138 4.25 12.05 19.35
N TYR A 139 3.13 12.64 19.74
CA TYR A 139 2.94 14.09 19.90
C TYR A 139 3.13 14.90 18.60
N GLY A 140 3.35 14.25 17.44
CA GLY A 140 3.72 14.93 16.19
C GLY A 140 5.12 15.53 16.20
N GLU A 141 5.94 15.19 17.18
CA GLU A 141 7.30 15.74 17.34
C GLU A 141 8.29 15.04 16.42
N THR A 142 8.99 15.81 15.61
CA THR A 142 9.98 15.30 14.66
C THR A 142 11.25 16.15 14.65
N ASN A 143 12.37 15.52 14.26
CA ASN A 143 13.65 16.20 14.01
C ASN A 143 14.45 15.43 12.92
N ALA A 144 15.57 15.99 12.49
CA ALA A 144 16.40 15.39 11.44
C ALA A 144 16.93 14.00 11.80
N THR A 145 17.23 13.75 13.09
CA THR A 145 17.70 12.45 13.57
C THR A 145 16.61 11.41 13.47
N LEU A 146 15.39 11.72 13.91
CA LEU A 146 14.24 10.80 13.82
C LEU A 146 13.92 10.49 12.36
N LYS A 147 13.87 11.49 11.48
CA LYS A 147 13.65 11.28 10.02
C LYS A 147 14.70 10.37 9.39
N SER A 148 15.96 10.48 9.82
CA SER A 148 17.00 9.57 9.36
C SER A 148 16.78 8.12 9.82
N VAL A 149 16.32 7.93 11.07
CA VAL A 149 16.02 6.60 11.61
C VAL A 149 14.78 6.01 10.93
N GLU A 150 13.74 6.80 10.67
CA GLU A 150 12.57 6.39 9.90
C GLU A 150 12.95 5.91 8.51
N ALA A 151 13.75 6.69 7.79
CA ALA A 151 14.22 6.35 6.44
C ALA A 151 15.05 5.06 6.43
N GLN A 152 15.93 4.84 7.43
CA GLN A 152 16.71 3.61 7.57
C GLN A 152 15.81 2.38 7.81
N ASN A 153 14.63 2.57 8.40
CA ASN A 153 13.63 1.53 8.60
C ASN A 153 12.60 1.42 7.45
N GLY A 154 12.78 2.17 6.37
CA GLY A 154 11.90 2.16 5.18
C GLY A 154 10.50 2.69 5.49
N LEU A 155 10.39 3.65 6.40
CA LEU A 155 9.15 4.26 6.86
C LEU A 155 8.97 5.67 6.30
N THR A 156 7.72 6.02 6.04
CA THR A 156 7.30 7.38 5.71
C THR A 156 6.61 8.01 6.92
N GLU A 157 7.11 9.18 7.33
CA GLU A 157 6.50 9.98 8.39
C GLU A 157 5.12 10.51 7.96
N VAL A 158 4.15 10.40 8.86
CA VAL A 158 2.78 10.88 8.64
C VAL A 158 2.37 11.80 9.77
N ILE A 159 2.27 13.08 9.46
CA ILE A 159 1.68 14.10 10.34
C ILE A 159 0.27 14.44 9.83
N TRP A 160 -0.56 15.02 10.67
CA TRP A 160 -1.91 15.44 10.34
C TRP A 160 -1.99 16.89 9.87
N ASN A 161 -2.98 17.21 9.05
CA ASN A 161 -3.32 18.57 8.64
C ASN A 161 -4.51 19.10 9.46
N VAL A 162 -5.34 18.18 9.97
CA VAL A 162 -6.52 18.48 10.77
C VAL A 162 -6.41 17.75 12.10
N ASP A 163 -6.56 18.48 13.19
CA ASP A 163 -6.63 17.93 14.52
C ASP A 163 -8.08 17.93 14.99
N SER A 164 -8.59 16.78 15.40
CA SER A 164 -9.94 16.62 15.95
C SER A 164 -10.07 17.21 17.36
N GLN A 165 -8.97 17.34 18.08
CA GLN A 165 -8.91 17.72 19.49
C GLN A 165 -9.68 16.76 20.42
N ASP A 166 -9.93 15.52 20.01
CA ASP A 166 -10.61 14.50 20.81
C ASP A 166 -9.82 14.21 22.11
N TRP A 167 -8.50 14.17 22.02
CA TRP A 167 -7.57 14.03 23.14
C TRP A 167 -7.65 15.18 24.15
N ASN A 168 -8.14 16.34 23.71
CA ASN A 168 -8.33 17.56 24.53
C ASN A 168 -9.80 17.78 24.92
N GLY A 169 -10.62 16.72 24.86
CA GLY A 169 -12.00 16.75 25.34
C GLY A 169 -13.00 17.35 24.35
N ALA A 170 -12.71 17.40 23.06
CA ALA A 170 -13.67 17.86 22.07
C ALA A 170 -14.95 17.02 22.07
N SER A 171 -16.09 17.70 21.97
CA SER A 171 -17.40 17.07 21.81
C SER A 171 -17.51 16.44 20.41
N THR A 172 -18.45 15.49 20.27
CA THR A 172 -18.78 14.88 18.97
C THR A 172 -19.02 15.93 17.87
N ALA A 173 -19.73 17.01 18.17
CA ALA A 173 -19.99 18.09 17.21
C ALA A 173 -18.72 18.86 16.80
N GLN A 174 -17.79 19.06 17.72
CA GLN A 174 -16.50 19.71 17.42
C GLN A 174 -15.62 18.81 16.54
N ILE A 175 -15.58 17.49 16.80
CA ILE A 175 -14.87 16.51 15.99
C ILE A 175 -15.43 16.48 14.56
N VAL A 176 -16.76 16.44 14.40
CA VAL A 176 -17.43 16.53 13.08
C VAL A 176 -17.08 17.83 12.37
N SER A 177 -17.07 18.96 13.08
CA SER A 177 -16.69 20.26 12.52
C SER A 177 -15.23 20.27 12.08
N ALA A 178 -14.32 19.66 12.84
CA ALA A 178 -12.92 19.50 12.46
C ALA A 178 -12.78 18.69 11.17
N ALA A 179 -13.41 17.51 11.11
CA ALA A 179 -13.42 16.66 9.92
C ALA A 179 -14.04 17.36 8.70
N GLY A 180 -15.01 18.26 8.93
CA GLY A 180 -15.63 19.08 7.89
C GLY A 180 -14.69 20.06 7.19
N ARG A 181 -13.50 20.32 7.73
CA ARG A 181 -12.48 21.19 7.10
C ARG A 181 -11.52 20.46 6.18
N MET A 182 -11.47 19.11 6.24
CA MET A 182 -10.55 18.34 5.41
C MET A 182 -10.76 18.60 3.92
N GLN A 183 -9.67 18.63 3.19
CA GLN A 183 -9.62 18.72 1.74
C GLN A 183 -8.90 17.50 1.15
N ASN A 184 -8.87 17.37 -0.17
CA ASN A 184 -8.17 16.28 -0.84
C ASN A 184 -6.71 16.17 -0.39
N GLY A 185 -6.32 14.98 0.02
CA GLY A 185 -5.00 14.67 0.52
C GLY A 185 -4.78 14.95 2.00
N ASP A 186 -5.74 15.56 2.71
CA ASP A 186 -5.61 15.84 4.15
C ASP A 186 -5.72 14.56 4.99
N VAL A 187 -5.11 14.66 6.16
CA VAL A 187 -5.07 13.61 7.18
C VAL A 187 -5.58 14.18 8.50
N ILE A 188 -6.54 13.54 9.13
CA ILE A 188 -7.06 13.94 10.44
C ILE A 188 -6.51 13.06 11.56
N LEU A 189 -6.08 13.70 12.66
CA LEU A 189 -5.74 13.05 13.92
C LEU A 189 -7.00 12.76 14.71
N MET A 190 -7.19 11.51 15.10
CA MET A 190 -8.18 11.01 16.06
C MET A 190 -7.54 9.89 16.88
N HIS A 191 -8.23 9.42 17.92
CA HIS A 191 -7.79 8.31 18.77
C HIS A 191 -8.91 7.29 18.95
N ASP A 192 -8.57 6.02 19.14
CA ASP A 192 -9.55 4.93 19.27
C ASP A 192 -10.18 4.84 20.67
N GLN A 193 -9.64 5.53 21.63
CA GLN A 193 -10.05 5.46 23.04
C GLN A 193 -11.22 6.38 23.41
N TYR A 194 -11.60 7.34 22.54
CA TYR A 194 -12.64 8.33 22.88
C TYR A 194 -13.99 7.99 22.27
N GLN A 195 -15.00 7.84 23.14
CA GLN A 195 -16.35 7.55 22.71
C GLN A 195 -16.98 8.67 21.86
N THR A 196 -16.59 9.94 22.10
CA THR A 196 -17.04 11.09 21.31
C THR A 196 -16.57 11.00 19.85
N THR A 197 -15.37 10.45 19.62
CA THR A 197 -14.82 10.18 18.29
C THR A 197 -15.62 9.09 17.56
N ILE A 198 -15.90 7.97 18.25
CA ILE A 198 -16.70 6.88 17.67
C ILE A 198 -18.10 7.38 17.28
N GLN A 199 -18.72 8.20 18.12
CA GLN A 199 -20.04 8.78 17.87
C GLN A 199 -20.04 9.80 16.72
N ALA A 200 -18.89 10.40 16.37
CA ALA A 200 -18.78 11.36 15.28
C ALA A 200 -18.82 10.68 13.88
N LEU A 201 -18.45 9.40 13.78
CA LEU A 201 -18.22 8.73 12.50
C LEU A 201 -19.39 8.74 11.52
N PRO A 202 -20.66 8.53 11.94
CA PRO A 202 -21.78 8.59 11.01
C PRO A 202 -21.95 9.97 10.37
N GLN A 203 -21.74 11.05 11.12
CA GLN A 203 -21.84 12.41 10.60
C GLN A 203 -20.59 12.78 9.74
N ILE A 204 -19.42 12.29 10.10
CA ILE A 204 -18.21 12.42 9.27
C ILE A 204 -18.45 11.75 7.91
N ALA A 205 -18.99 10.54 7.88
CA ALA A 205 -19.31 9.83 6.62
C ALA A 205 -20.29 10.63 5.74
N GLN A 206 -21.36 11.16 6.34
CA GLN A 206 -22.32 11.99 5.62
C GLN A 206 -21.69 13.28 5.07
N ASN A 207 -20.85 13.93 5.87
CA ASN A 207 -20.13 15.14 5.45
C ASN A 207 -19.19 14.86 4.27
N LEU A 208 -18.37 13.83 4.36
CA LEU A 208 -17.48 13.43 3.27
C LEU A 208 -18.26 13.13 1.99
N LYS A 209 -19.32 12.33 2.11
CA LYS A 209 -20.19 11.99 0.97
C LYS A 209 -20.81 13.23 0.31
N SER A 210 -21.36 14.15 1.10
CA SER A 210 -21.98 15.38 0.57
C SER A 210 -20.99 16.31 -0.12
N ARG A 211 -19.71 16.19 0.23
CA ARG A 211 -18.61 16.97 -0.36
C ARG A 211 -17.89 16.24 -1.49
N GLY A 212 -18.32 15.03 -1.87
CA GLY A 212 -17.66 14.22 -2.90
C GLY A 212 -16.24 13.79 -2.51
N LEU A 213 -15.95 13.70 -1.21
CA LEU A 213 -14.69 13.18 -0.67
C LEU A 213 -14.88 11.76 -0.17
N CYS A 214 -13.84 10.95 -0.30
CA CYS A 214 -13.86 9.56 0.18
C CYS A 214 -12.74 9.30 1.19
N PRO A 215 -12.93 8.31 2.10
CA PRO A 215 -11.83 7.84 2.93
C PRO A 215 -10.78 7.15 2.05
N GLY A 216 -9.53 7.59 2.16
CA GLY A 216 -8.39 7.08 1.42
C GLY A 216 -7.34 6.42 2.32
N MET A 217 -6.44 5.68 1.70
CA MET A 217 -5.22 5.22 2.37
C MET A 217 -4.21 6.36 2.47
N ILE A 218 -3.26 6.22 3.39
CA ILE A 218 -2.10 7.12 3.43
C ILE A 218 -1.01 6.53 2.53
N SER A 219 -0.57 7.32 1.55
CA SER A 219 0.50 6.92 0.63
C SER A 219 1.84 6.74 1.37
N PRO A 220 2.50 5.60 1.23
CA PRO A 220 3.83 5.38 1.81
C PRO A 220 4.95 6.15 1.09
N SER A 221 4.65 6.85 0.01
CA SER A 221 5.62 7.72 -0.68
C SER A 221 5.48 9.20 -0.34
N THR A 222 4.28 9.65 0.08
CA THR A 222 4.01 11.07 0.30
C THR A 222 3.48 11.41 1.70
N GLY A 223 3.04 10.43 2.49
CA GLY A 223 2.37 10.65 3.77
C GLY A 223 1.00 11.32 3.66
N ARG A 224 0.42 11.43 2.48
CA ARG A 224 -0.87 12.09 2.22
C ARG A 224 -1.95 11.06 1.84
N ALA A 225 -3.20 11.44 2.02
CA ALA A 225 -4.33 10.59 1.64
C ALA A 225 -4.43 10.46 0.11
N VAL A 226 -4.61 9.22 -0.35
CA VAL A 226 -4.80 8.85 -1.75
C VAL A 226 -5.90 7.80 -1.85
N ALA A 227 -6.32 7.47 -3.06
CA ALA A 227 -7.26 6.37 -3.29
C ALA A 227 -6.78 5.06 -2.63
N PRO A 228 -7.69 4.22 -2.14
CA PRO A 228 -7.38 3.00 -1.37
C PRO A 228 -6.40 2.03 -2.01
N ASP A 229 -6.34 1.99 -3.33
CA ASP A 229 -5.47 1.08 -4.09
C ASP A 229 -4.26 1.79 -4.72
N GLY A 230 -3.90 2.98 -4.16
CA GLY A 230 -2.83 3.82 -4.72
C GLY A 230 -3.23 4.50 -6.03
N GLY A 231 -4.49 4.34 -6.45
CA GLY A 231 -5.02 4.92 -7.68
C GLY A 231 -5.64 6.30 -7.45
N GLY A 232 -5.10 7.32 -8.07
CA GLY A 232 -5.86 8.52 -8.43
C GLY A 232 -6.96 8.12 -9.41
N GLY A 233 -8.18 8.62 -9.16
CA GLY A 233 -9.45 8.32 -9.81
C GLY A 233 -9.40 7.75 -11.24
N GLY A 234 -9.52 6.46 -11.32
CA GLY A 234 -9.83 5.70 -12.51
C GLY A 234 -10.58 4.45 -12.09
N THR A 235 -11.58 4.04 -12.83
CA THR A 235 -12.30 2.76 -12.70
C THR A 235 -11.32 1.66 -12.28
N PRO A 236 -11.66 0.69 -11.38
CA PRO A 236 -10.80 -0.44 -11.11
C PRO A 236 -10.56 -1.22 -12.41
N GLY A 237 -9.57 -0.77 -13.16
CA GLY A 237 -9.02 -1.49 -14.28
C GLY A 237 -8.09 -2.56 -13.74
N THR A 238 -8.20 -3.75 -14.22
CA THR A 238 -7.19 -4.80 -14.12
C THR A 238 -5.81 -4.16 -14.23
N THR A 239 -4.96 -4.36 -13.19
CA THR A 239 -3.52 -4.05 -13.31
C THR A 239 -3.03 -4.66 -14.63
N VAL A 240 -2.58 -3.83 -15.53
CA VAL A 240 -2.01 -4.28 -16.79
C VAL A 240 -0.52 -4.50 -16.55
N LYS A 241 -0.08 -5.75 -16.52
CA LYS A 241 1.32 -6.09 -16.49
C LYS A 241 1.79 -6.45 -17.90
N VAL A 242 2.83 -5.79 -18.37
CA VAL A 242 3.42 -6.04 -19.68
C VAL A 242 4.90 -6.37 -19.49
N GLU A 243 5.29 -7.57 -19.84
CA GLU A 243 6.68 -8.02 -19.78
C GLU A 243 7.50 -7.33 -20.90
N ALA A 244 8.68 -6.83 -20.57
CA ALA A 244 9.47 -6.01 -21.48
C ALA A 244 9.86 -6.78 -22.76
N GLU A 245 10.14 -8.08 -22.65
CA GLU A 245 10.47 -8.93 -23.78
C GLU A 245 9.30 -9.12 -24.77
N SER A 246 8.06 -8.92 -24.33
CA SER A 246 6.87 -8.95 -25.18
C SER A 246 6.64 -7.65 -25.96
N MET A 247 7.29 -6.57 -25.55
CA MET A 247 7.14 -5.26 -26.20
C MET A 247 7.92 -5.21 -27.53
N THR A 248 7.46 -4.37 -28.43
CA THR A 248 8.18 -4.11 -29.69
C THR A 248 9.48 -3.34 -29.40
N LYS A 249 10.60 -3.91 -29.78
CA LYS A 249 11.94 -3.33 -29.61
C LYS A 249 12.27 -2.37 -30.74
N SER A 250 12.97 -1.30 -30.42
CA SER A 250 13.44 -0.29 -31.36
C SER A 250 14.78 0.26 -30.88
N GLY A 251 15.64 0.65 -31.82
CA GLY A 251 17.00 1.10 -31.54
C GLY A 251 18.03 0.13 -32.07
N GLN A 252 19.30 0.53 -32.02
CA GLN A 252 20.40 -0.25 -32.65
C GLN A 252 20.87 -1.42 -31.79
N TYR A 253 20.78 -1.28 -30.45
CA TYR A 253 21.40 -2.20 -29.50
C TYR A 253 20.40 -2.83 -28.52
N THR A 254 19.10 -2.62 -28.71
CA THR A 254 18.06 -3.22 -27.87
C THR A 254 18.03 -4.74 -28.02
N GLY A 255 18.11 -5.48 -26.92
CA GLY A 255 18.16 -6.94 -26.94
C GLY A 255 17.52 -7.61 -25.71
N ASN A 256 17.09 -8.88 -25.87
CA ASN A 256 16.63 -9.68 -24.75
C ASN A 256 17.80 -10.09 -23.86
N ILE A 257 17.54 -10.14 -22.55
CA ILE A 257 18.46 -10.61 -21.52
C ILE A 257 17.81 -11.70 -20.66
N SER A 258 18.61 -12.52 -20.01
CA SER A 258 18.17 -13.55 -19.07
C SER A 258 18.75 -13.37 -17.65
N SER A 259 19.55 -12.33 -17.45
CA SER A 259 20.13 -11.96 -16.15
C SER A 259 20.22 -10.43 -16.07
N PRO A 260 19.83 -9.82 -14.91
CA PRO A 260 19.46 -10.41 -13.63
C PRO A 260 18.00 -10.96 -13.59
N PHE A 261 17.27 -10.86 -14.68
CA PHE A 261 15.93 -11.39 -14.92
C PHE A 261 15.74 -11.62 -16.44
N ASN A 262 14.68 -12.31 -16.81
CA ASN A 262 14.25 -12.31 -18.21
C ASN A 262 13.65 -10.95 -18.54
N GLY A 263 14.15 -10.31 -19.58
CA GLY A 263 13.73 -8.94 -19.90
C GLY A 263 14.45 -8.38 -21.12
N VAL A 264 14.58 -7.06 -21.17
CA VAL A 264 15.23 -6.33 -22.29
C VAL A 264 16.29 -5.39 -21.76
N ALA A 265 17.45 -5.36 -22.41
CA ALA A 265 18.46 -4.34 -22.22
C ALA A 265 18.35 -3.24 -23.29
N LEU A 266 18.51 -2.00 -22.82
CA LEU A 266 18.66 -0.80 -23.63
C LEU A 266 20.08 -0.26 -23.39
N TYR A 267 20.91 -0.31 -24.42
CA TYR A 267 22.36 -0.06 -24.33
C TYR A 267 22.77 1.33 -24.78
N ALA A 268 21.90 2.07 -25.44
CA ALA A 268 22.25 3.37 -26.01
C ALA A 268 21.06 4.32 -26.10
N ASN A 269 21.35 5.59 -26.34
CA ASN A 269 20.33 6.59 -26.63
C ASN A 269 19.47 6.19 -27.84
N ASN A 270 18.17 6.36 -27.70
CA ASN A 270 17.09 5.96 -28.62
C ASN A 270 16.79 4.46 -28.67
N ASP A 271 17.47 3.63 -27.88
CA ASP A 271 16.99 2.28 -27.62
C ASP A 271 15.70 2.34 -26.81
N SER A 272 14.69 1.59 -27.23
CA SER A 272 13.37 1.63 -26.59
C SER A 272 12.58 0.33 -26.74
N VAL A 273 11.59 0.16 -25.88
CA VAL A 273 10.52 -0.82 -26.04
C VAL A 273 9.16 -0.12 -26.05
N LYS A 274 8.21 -0.65 -26.84
CA LYS A 274 6.91 0.00 -27.12
C LYS A 274 5.79 -1.00 -27.11
N PHE A 275 4.62 -0.56 -26.66
CA PHE A 275 3.33 -1.25 -26.82
C PHE A 275 2.18 -0.24 -26.87
N THR A 276 0.98 -0.72 -27.18
CA THR A 276 -0.22 0.12 -27.20
C THR A 276 -1.12 -0.28 -26.04
N GLN A 277 -1.58 0.72 -25.28
CA GLN A 277 -2.53 0.55 -24.19
C GLN A 277 -3.75 1.42 -24.42
N ASN A 278 -4.94 0.86 -24.16
CA ASN A 278 -6.18 1.61 -24.16
C ASN A 278 -6.43 2.21 -22.77
N PHE A 279 -6.66 3.52 -22.70
CA PHE A 279 -6.92 4.22 -21.45
C PHE A 279 -8.31 4.84 -21.44
N ALA A 280 -8.98 4.81 -20.28
CA ALA A 280 -10.00 5.78 -19.95
C ALA A 280 -9.34 7.13 -19.61
N THR A 281 -10.09 8.22 -19.68
CA THR A 281 -9.58 9.53 -19.27
C THR A 281 -9.21 9.50 -17.78
N GLY A 282 -7.99 9.94 -17.45
CA GLY A 282 -7.55 9.97 -16.06
C GLY A 282 -6.04 10.01 -15.91
N THR A 283 -5.64 9.72 -14.69
CA THR A 283 -4.24 9.50 -14.34
C THR A 283 -4.02 8.05 -13.95
N HIS A 284 -2.85 7.52 -14.25
CA HIS A 284 -2.45 6.15 -13.95
C HIS A 284 -1.08 6.13 -13.29
N ASN A 285 -0.81 5.08 -12.51
CA ASN A 285 0.52 4.84 -11.99
C ASN A 285 1.25 3.86 -12.89
N PHE A 286 2.50 4.18 -13.19
CA PHE A 286 3.37 3.36 -14.02
C PHE A 286 4.52 2.85 -13.15
N SER A 287 4.54 1.56 -12.85
CA SER A 287 5.56 0.89 -12.03
C SER A 287 6.45 0.04 -12.92
N LEU A 288 7.67 0.48 -13.18
CA LEU A 288 8.65 -0.24 -13.98
C LEU A 288 9.61 -0.99 -13.05
N ARG A 289 9.72 -2.31 -13.22
CA ARG A 289 10.78 -3.09 -12.61
C ARG A 289 11.97 -3.17 -13.54
N GLY A 290 13.14 -2.80 -13.02
CA GLY A 290 14.37 -2.74 -13.81
C GLY A 290 15.63 -2.74 -12.96
N ALA A 291 16.76 -2.61 -13.61
CA ALA A 291 18.09 -2.51 -13.01
C ALA A 291 19.02 -1.70 -13.93
N SER A 292 20.19 -1.34 -13.42
CA SER A 292 21.34 -0.88 -14.22
C SER A 292 22.41 -1.97 -14.28
N ASN A 293 23.29 -1.94 -15.25
CA ASN A 293 24.44 -2.83 -15.34
C ASN A 293 25.52 -2.59 -14.27
N ASN A 294 25.50 -1.43 -13.60
CA ASN A 294 26.48 -1.02 -12.59
C ASN A 294 25.90 -0.01 -11.59
N ALA A 295 26.75 0.58 -10.75
CA ALA A 295 26.34 1.56 -9.74
C ALA A 295 25.95 2.94 -10.31
N ASN A 296 26.24 3.22 -11.57
CA ASN A 296 25.80 4.45 -12.23
C ASN A 296 24.29 4.37 -12.49
N MET A 297 23.65 5.51 -12.41
CA MET A 297 22.19 5.58 -12.47
C MET A 297 21.68 5.55 -13.90
N ALA A 298 21.09 4.42 -14.30
CA ALA A 298 20.36 4.31 -15.56
C ALA A 298 19.07 5.11 -15.53
N ARG A 299 18.69 5.71 -16.66
CA ARG A 299 17.51 6.56 -16.82
C ARG A 299 16.68 6.07 -17.99
N VAL A 300 15.40 5.82 -17.72
CA VAL A 300 14.44 5.38 -18.74
C VAL A 300 13.24 6.31 -18.72
N ASP A 301 13.04 7.04 -19.82
CA ASP A 301 11.89 7.92 -19.96
C ASP A 301 10.64 7.14 -20.32
N LEU A 302 9.54 7.46 -19.64
CA LEU A 302 8.19 7.07 -20.04
C LEU A 302 7.65 8.11 -21.02
N ARG A 303 7.27 7.68 -22.23
CA ARG A 303 6.54 8.48 -23.19
C ARG A 303 5.16 7.89 -23.44
N ILE A 304 4.17 8.76 -23.54
CA ILE A 304 2.79 8.40 -23.88
C ILE A 304 2.36 9.28 -25.05
N GLY A 305 2.01 8.66 -26.16
CA GLY A 305 1.68 9.39 -27.39
C GLY A 305 2.82 10.29 -27.88
N GLY A 306 4.09 9.87 -27.65
CA GLY A 306 5.29 10.62 -28.01
C GLY A 306 5.69 11.73 -27.03
N VAL A 307 4.92 11.98 -25.97
CA VAL A 307 5.19 13.01 -24.94
C VAL A 307 5.83 12.37 -23.72
N THR A 308 6.99 12.86 -23.28
CA THR A 308 7.65 12.42 -22.05
C THR A 308 6.80 12.80 -20.84
N LYS A 309 6.53 11.81 -19.98
CA LYS A 309 5.67 11.92 -18.78
C LYS A 309 6.45 11.80 -17.47
N GLY A 310 7.65 11.24 -17.51
CA GLY A 310 8.52 11.08 -16.36
C GLY A 310 9.71 10.18 -16.69
N THR A 311 10.60 9.98 -15.71
CA THR A 311 11.82 9.17 -15.87
C THR A 311 11.93 8.21 -14.70
N PHE A 312 12.19 6.94 -14.99
CA PHE A 312 12.57 5.91 -14.03
C PHE A 312 14.09 5.92 -13.82
N TYR A 313 14.53 5.64 -12.59
CA TYR A 313 15.95 5.69 -12.22
C TYR A 313 16.40 4.39 -11.56
N TYR A 314 17.48 3.80 -12.02
CA TYR A 314 18.04 2.55 -11.48
C TYR A 314 19.53 2.69 -11.21
N GLY A 315 19.93 2.51 -9.94
CA GLY A 315 21.33 2.43 -9.53
C GLY A 315 21.67 1.02 -9.08
N GLY A 316 22.61 0.38 -9.80
CA GLY A 316 23.06 -0.99 -9.50
C GLY A 316 22.27 -2.09 -10.21
N ASN A 317 22.85 -3.29 -10.15
CA ASN A 317 22.36 -4.50 -10.84
C ASN A 317 21.34 -5.32 -10.04
N SER A 318 20.94 -4.84 -8.87
CA SER A 318 19.82 -5.43 -8.14
C SER A 318 18.50 -4.91 -8.68
N PRO A 319 17.57 -5.79 -9.10
CA PRO A 319 16.28 -5.36 -9.61
C PRO A 319 15.46 -4.59 -8.59
N ALA A 320 14.92 -3.45 -9.00
CA ALA A 320 14.06 -2.60 -8.18
C ALA A 320 12.83 -2.13 -8.97
N VAL A 321 11.75 -1.81 -8.26
CA VAL A 321 10.57 -1.19 -8.87
C VAL A 321 10.61 0.31 -8.60
N TYR A 322 10.48 1.09 -9.66
CA TYR A 322 10.30 2.53 -9.59
C TYR A 322 8.94 2.92 -10.14
N THR A 323 8.19 3.77 -9.42
CA THR A 323 6.83 4.14 -9.79
C THR A 323 6.73 5.63 -10.11
N LEU A 324 6.16 5.95 -11.26
CA LEU A 324 5.68 7.28 -11.61
C LEU A 324 4.19 7.34 -11.28
N ASN A 325 3.81 8.17 -10.33
CA ASN A 325 2.44 8.28 -9.85
C ASN A 325 1.66 9.38 -10.58
N ASN A 326 0.35 9.18 -10.73
CA ASN A 326 -0.58 10.18 -11.24
C ASN A 326 -0.21 10.72 -12.63
N VAL A 327 0.30 9.85 -13.50
CA VAL A 327 0.68 10.21 -14.87
C VAL A 327 -0.59 10.39 -15.71
N GLY A 328 -0.81 11.60 -16.24
CA GLY A 328 -1.93 11.89 -17.13
C GLY A 328 -1.81 11.13 -18.45
N THR A 329 -2.81 10.32 -18.77
CA THR A 329 -2.96 9.62 -20.04
C THR A 329 -4.11 10.24 -20.86
N GLY A 330 -4.01 10.22 -22.15
CA GLY A 330 -5.14 10.53 -23.02
C GLY A 330 -6.17 9.39 -23.02
N THR A 331 -7.35 9.64 -23.58
CA THR A 331 -8.37 8.60 -23.79
C THR A 331 -8.08 7.78 -25.03
N GLY A 332 -8.44 6.49 -25.00
CA GLY A 332 -8.29 5.59 -26.13
C GLY A 332 -6.91 4.94 -26.24
N ASN A 333 -6.60 4.40 -27.40
CA ASN A 333 -5.33 3.73 -27.64
C ASN A 333 -4.16 4.73 -27.65
N GLN A 334 -3.26 4.56 -26.71
CA GLN A 334 -2.03 5.36 -26.58
C GLN A 334 -0.81 4.46 -26.77
N GLN A 335 0.17 4.93 -27.53
CA GLN A 335 1.46 4.27 -27.58
C GLN A 335 2.25 4.59 -26.30
N ILE A 336 2.67 3.55 -25.60
CA ILE A 336 3.59 3.62 -24.46
C ILE A 336 4.98 3.27 -24.97
N GLU A 337 5.95 4.11 -24.64
CA GLU A 337 7.35 3.92 -24.98
C GLU A 337 8.22 4.09 -23.74
N LEU A 338 9.08 3.12 -23.49
CA LEU A 338 10.16 3.19 -22.51
C LEU A 338 11.46 3.35 -23.27
N ILE A 339 12.13 4.49 -23.13
CA ILE A 339 13.24 4.89 -23.97
C ILE A 339 14.41 5.44 -23.17
N VAL A 340 15.63 5.12 -23.58
CA VAL A 340 16.85 5.77 -23.09
C VAL A 340 17.11 7.03 -23.92
N THR A 341 17.27 8.18 -23.25
CA THR A 341 17.51 9.47 -23.91
C THR A 341 18.72 10.22 -23.39
N ALA A 342 19.34 9.76 -22.29
CA ALA A 342 20.40 10.47 -21.60
C ALA A 342 21.56 9.53 -21.20
N ASP A 343 21.77 8.46 -21.98
CA ASP A 343 22.92 7.60 -21.80
C ASP A 343 24.21 8.36 -22.17
N ASN A 344 25.21 8.28 -21.30
CA ASN A 344 26.50 8.89 -21.45
C ASN A 344 27.64 7.84 -21.68
N GLY A 345 27.23 6.59 -21.97
CA GLY A 345 28.14 5.47 -22.17
C GLY A 345 28.71 4.86 -20.89
N THR A 346 28.14 5.19 -19.70
CA THR A 346 28.62 4.68 -18.43
C THR A 346 27.66 3.68 -17.76
N TRP A 347 26.44 3.49 -18.31
CA TRP A 347 25.44 2.60 -17.78
C TRP A 347 24.53 2.06 -18.89
N ASP A 348 23.93 0.90 -18.66
CA ASP A 348 22.86 0.31 -19.45
C ASP A 348 21.60 0.18 -18.59
N ALA A 349 20.43 0.21 -19.20
CA ALA A 349 19.17 -0.02 -18.53
C ALA A 349 18.63 -1.42 -18.84
N TYR A 350 18.25 -2.16 -17.80
CA TYR A 350 17.62 -3.48 -17.89
C TYR A 350 16.19 -3.37 -17.44
N LEU A 351 15.24 -3.78 -18.29
CA LEU A 351 13.80 -3.69 -18.06
C LEU A 351 13.20 -5.09 -17.95
N ASP A 352 12.45 -5.33 -16.88
CA ASP A 352 11.74 -6.59 -16.62
C ASP A 352 10.27 -6.48 -17.08
N TYR A 353 9.48 -5.70 -16.36
CA TYR A 353 8.08 -5.47 -16.71
C TYR A 353 7.62 -4.07 -16.32
N LEU A 354 6.54 -3.61 -17.00
CA LEU A 354 5.78 -2.43 -16.61
C LEU A 354 4.41 -2.83 -16.11
N GLU A 355 4.05 -2.35 -14.93
CA GLU A 355 2.68 -2.42 -14.41
C GLU A 355 2.00 -1.06 -14.52
N ILE A 356 0.73 -1.04 -14.94
CA ILE A 356 -0.13 0.15 -15.06
C ILE A 356 -1.37 -0.07 -14.20
N ASN A 357 -1.60 0.82 -13.25
CA ASN A 357 -2.72 0.77 -12.30
C ASN A 357 -3.58 2.01 -12.41
#